data_02c677771dfb1ddac15f82f150b9f0ae
#
_entry.id   02c677771dfb1ddac15f82f150b9f0ae
#
_cell.length_a   1.000
_cell.length_b   1.000
_cell.length_c   1.000
_cell.angle_alpha   90.00
_cell.angle_beta   90.00
_cell.angle_gamma   90.00
#
_symmetry.space_group_name_H-M   'P 1'
#
loop_
_entity.id
_entity.type
_entity.pdbx_description
1 polymer ?
#
loop_
_entity_poly.entity_id
_entity_poly.type
_entity_poly.pdbx_seq_one_letter_code
_entity_poly.pdbx_strand_id
1 'polypeptide(L)'
;MTIAEVSKKYNLTSDTLRYYERIGLLAKVPRNQNGIRNYDEPSCKRIEFIKCMRNAGVEIEILIEYMTLFEQGKSTVEARKKLLEEQREKLLEKQKNITETLERLNYKIELYDEIVDGKRKDFTENVRVSMM
;
A
#
# COMPACT_ATOMS: atom_id res chain seq x y z
N MET A 1 -3.00 -20.78 -11.68
CA MET A 1 -1.69 -20.23 -12.03
C MET A 1 -0.61 -20.80 -11.10
N THR A 2 0.58 -20.98 -11.62
CA THR A 2 1.74 -21.38 -10.83
C THR A 2 2.24 -20.21 -9.99
N ILE A 3 3.06 -20.51 -8.95
CA ILE A 3 3.67 -19.46 -8.15
C ILE A 3 4.57 -18.53 -9.00
N ALA A 4 5.25 -19.08 -9.98
CA ALA A 4 6.10 -18.30 -10.89
C ALA A 4 5.28 -17.32 -11.72
N GLU A 5 4.14 -17.77 -12.23
CA GLU A 5 3.23 -16.93 -13.01
C GLU A 5 2.64 -15.80 -12.16
N VAL A 6 2.21 -16.12 -10.94
CA VAL A 6 1.65 -15.13 -9.99
C VAL A 6 2.72 -14.13 -9.56
N SER A 7 3.93 -14.62 -9.27
CA SER A 7 5.07 -13.78 -8.92
C SER A 7 5.33 -12.74 -10.00
N LYS A 8 5.34 -13.15 -11.25
CA LYS A 8 5.57 -12.27 -12.39
C LYS A 8 4.41 -11.28 -12.57
N LYS A 9 3.17 -11.79 -12.52
CA LYS A 9 1.97 -10.98 -12.76
C LYS A 9 1.82 -9.85 -11.75
N TYR A 10 2.06 -10.14 -10.47
CA TYR A 10 1.84 -9.17 -9.39
C TYR A 10 3.12 -8.53 -8.87
N ASN A 11 4.26 -8.85 -9.47
CA ASN A 11 5.56 -8.31 -9.06
C ASN A 11 5.84 -8.56 -7.57
N LEU A 12 5.61 -9.78 -7.13
CA LEU A 12 5.91 -10.26 -5.78
C LEU A 12 6.83 -11.47 -5.89
N THR A 13 7.79 -11.58 -4.97
CA THR A 13 8.68 -12.74 -4.99
C THR A 13 7.92 -14.00 -4.57
N SER A 14 8.37 -15.15 -5.05
CA SER A 14 7.81 -16.44 -4.62
C SER A 14 7.92 -16.63 -3.12
N ASP A 15 9.01 -16.16 -2.52
CA ASP A 15 9.21 -16.22 -1.06
C ASP A 15 8.17 -15.38 -0.32
N THR A 16 7.85 -14.19 -0.82
CA THR A 16 6.81 -13.33 -0.25
C THR A 16 5.46 -14.02 -0.31
N LEU A 17 5.12 -14.65 -1.44
CA LEU A 17 3.86 -15.36 -1.59
C LEU A 17 3.74 -16.53 -0.62
N ARG A 18 4.82 -17.32 -0.44
CA ARG A 18 4.85 -18.41 0.55
C ARG A 18 4.72 -17.87 1.97
N TYR A 19 5.39 -16.76 2.26
CA TYR A 19 5.32 -16.10 3.56
C TYR A 19 3.89 -15.65 3.87
N TYR A 20 3.20 -15.03 2.91
CA TYR A 20 1.82 -14.58 3.08
C TYR A 20 0.88 -15.73 3.39
N GLU A 21 1.06 -16.87 2.75
CA GLU A 21 0.27 -18.06 3.05
C GLU A 21 0.57 -18.57 4.47
N ARG A 22 1.85 -18.62 4.84
CA ARG A 22 2.28 -19.10 6.15
C ARG A 22 1.75 -18.29 7.31
N ILE A 23 1.71 -16.97 7.18
CA ILE A 23 1.25 -16.07 8.27
C ILE A 23 -0.27 -15.86 8.28
N GLY A 24 -1.01 -16.51 7.39
CA GLY A 24 -2.47 -16.40 7.34
C GLY A 24 -3.00 -15.18 6.60
N LEU A 25 -2.16 -14.45 5.90
CA LEU A 25 -2.58 -13.31 5.09
C LEU A 25 -3.27 -13.77 3.82
N LEU A 26 -2.77 -14.84 3.20
CA LEU A 26 -3.47 -15.57 2.17
C LEU A 26 -4.12 -16.80 2.79
N ALA A 27 -5.33 -17.14 2.37
CA ALA A 27 -5.89 -18.43 2.67
C ALA A 27 -5.02 -19.52 2.06
N LYS A 28 -5.13 -20.74 2.57
CA LYS A 28 -4.39 -21.88 2.03
C LYS A 28 -4.65 -22.00 0.53
N VAL A 29 -3.59 -21.88 -0.26
CA VAL A 29 -3.68 -21.97 -1.71
C VAL A 29 -3.97 -23.41 -2.12
N PRO A 30 -4.95 -23.66 -3.01
CA PRO A 30 -5.21 -25.00 -3.53
C PRO A 30 -3.95 -25.60 -4.17
N ARG A 31 -3.84 -26.92 -4.08
CA ARG A 31 -2.73 -27.65 -4.70
C ARG A 31 -3.26 -28.61 -5.75
N ASN A 32 -2.46 -28.84 -6.78
CA ASN A 32 -2.79 -29.80 -7.83
C ASN A 32 -2.50 -31.25 -7.34
N GLN A 33 -2.73 -32.23 -8.21
CA GLN A 33 -2.51 -33.64 -7.89
C GLN A 33 -1.08 -33.95 -7.44
N ASN A 34 -0.11 -33.16 -7.89
CA ASN A 34 1.31 -33.36 -7.57
C ASN A 34 1.71 -32.58 -6.31
N GLY A 35 0.75 -32.01 -5.58
CA GLY A 35 1.03 -31.25 -4.38
C GLY A 35 1.59 -29.84 -4.63
N ILE A 36 1.57 -29.36 -5.86
CA ILE A 36 2.09 -28.05 -6.25
C ILE A 36 0.97 -27.01 -6.15
N ARG A 37 1.31 -25.82 -5.61
CA ARG A 37 0.36 -24.72 -5.47
C ARG A 37 -0.24 -24.35 -6.81
N ASN A 38 -1.57 -24.21 -6.83
CA ASN A 38 -2.32 -23.73 -7.99
C ASN A 38 -3.17 -22.54 -7.56
N TYR A 39 -2.69 -21.34 -7.86
CA TYR A 39 -3.36 -20.09 -7.47
C TYR A 39 -4.62 -19.91 -8.32
N ASP A 40 -5.78 -20.07 -7.69
CA ASP A 40 -7.07 -19.89 -8.32
C ASP A 40 -7.48 -18.41 -8.35
N GLU A 41 -8.65 -18.12 -8.92
CA GLU A 41 -9.15 -16.74 -9.02
C GLU A 41 -9.34 -16.09 -7.66
N PRO A 42 -9.95 -16.73 -6.64
CA PRO A 42 -10.03 -16.13 -5.31
C PRO A 42 -8.66 -15.81 -4.71
N SER A 43 -7.68 -16.68 -4.88
CA SER A 43 -6.31 -16.44 -4.40
C SER A 43 -5.70 -15.21 -5.08
N CYS A 44 -5.87 -15.08 -6.38
CA CYS A 44 -5.36 -13.93 -7.15
C CYS A 44 -6.02 -12.63 -6.72
N LYS A 45 -7.32 -12.63 -6.49
CA LYS A 45 -8.05 -11.44 -6.01
C LYS A 45 -7.57 -11.01 -4.62
N ARG A 46 -7.28 -11.96 -3.74
CA ARG A 46 -6.71 -11.66 -2.42
C ARG A 46 -5.33 -11.03 -2.54
N ILE A 47 -4.50 -11.56 -3.43
CA ILE A 47 -3.17 -11.00 -3.68
C ILE A 47 -3.27 -9.55 -4.19
N GLU A 48 -4.18 -9.28 -5.11
CA GLU A 48 -4.42 -7.93 -5.60
C GLU A 48 -4.81 -6.96 -4.48
N PHE A 49 -5.73 -7.38 -3.62
CA PHE A 49 -6.17 -6.59 -2.48
C PHE A 49 -5.01 -6.33 -1.51
N ILE A 50 -4.26 -7.35 -1.15
CA ILE A 50 -3.12 -7.24 -0.25
C ILE A 50 -2.08 -6.28 -0.82
N LYS A 51 -1.74 -6.45 -2.09
CA LYS A 51 -0.76 -5.60 -2.75
C LYS A 51 -1.20 -4.14 -2.76
N CYS A 52 -2.46 -3.88 -3.12
CA CYS A 52 -3.03 -2.54 -3.13
C CYS A 52 -2.95 -1.89 -1.75
N MET A 53 -3.38 -2.60 -0.71
CA MET A 53 -3.37 -2.09 0.66
C MET A 53 -1.95 -1.86 1.18
N ARG A 54 -1.03 -2.79 0.91
CA ARG A 54 0.36 -2.66 1.32
C ARG A 54 1.05 -1.48 0.63
N ASN A 55 0.78 -1.28 -0.64
CA ASN A 55 1.33 -0.15 -1.39
C ASN A 55 0.85 1.19 -0.82
N ALA A 56 -0.35 1.24 -0.29
CA ALA A 56 -0.89 2.42 0.36
C ALA A 56 -0.40 2.60 1.81
N GLY A 57 0.35 1.63 2.33
CA GLY A 57 0.92 1.70 3.67
C GLY A 57 0.06 1.10 4.78
N VAL A 58 -0.98 0.33 4.43
CA VAL A 58 -1.76 -0.40 5.44
C VAL A 58 -0.88 -1.48 6.06
N GLU A 59 -0.86 -1.54 7.38
CA GLU A 59 -0.01 -2.48 8.11
C GLU A 59 -0.45 -3.92 7.89
N ILE A 60 0.53 -4.82 7.85
CA ILE A 60 0.29 -6.24 7.59
C ILE A 60 -0.59 -6.87 8.66
N GLU A 61 -0.43 -6.44 9.91
CA GLU A 61 -1.22 -6.93 11.06
C GLU A 61 -2.70 -6.66 10.86
N ILE A 62 -3.05 -5.50 10.30
CA ILE A 62 -4.44 -5.13 9.99
C ILE A 62 -5.02 -6.05 8.93
N LEU A 63 -4.23 -6.38 7.92
CA LEU A 63 -4.66 -7.26 6.83
C LEU A 63 -4.83 -8.69 7.33
N ILE A 64 -3.98 -9.15 8.25
CA ILE A 64 -4.12 -10.47 8.89
C ILE A 64 -5.42 -10.50 9.70
N GLU A 65 -5.69 -9.46 10.49
CA GLU A 65 -6.92 -9.35 11.27
C GLU A 65 -8.15 -9.40 10.36
N TYR A 66 -8.13 -8.65 9.27
CA TYR A 66 -9.21 -8.66 8.28
C TYR A 66 -9.44 -10.06 7.71
N MET A 67 -8.38 -10.76 7.32
CA MET A 67 -8.48 -12.11 6.76
C MET A 67 -8.97 -13.11 7.81
N THR A 68 -8.55 -12.97 9.06
CA THR A 68 -9.02 -13.81 10.15
C THR A 68 -10.52 -13.64 10.35
N LEU A 69 -11.01 -12.41 10.37
CA LEU A 69 -12.44 -12.12 10.45
C LEU A 69 -13.20 -12.68 9.26
N PHE A 70 -12.65 -12.52 8.07
CA PHE A 70 -13.26 -13.03 6.84
C PHE A 70 -13.47 -14.55 6.92
N GLU A 71 -12.49 -15.30 7.41
CA GLU A 71 -12.57 -16.74 7.58
C GLU A 71 -13.66 -17.16 8.60
N GLN A 72 -13.99 -16.29 9.54
CA GLN A 72 -15.04 -16.54 10.53
C GLN A 72 -16.46 -16.36 9.96
N GLY A 73 -16.58 -15.80 8.76
CA GLY A 73 -17.83 -15.76 8.02
C GLY A 73 -18.77 -14.60 8.37
N LYS A 74 -20.06 -14.82 8.14
CA LYS A 74 -21.11 -13.78 8.19
C LYS A 74 -21.19 -12.99 9.50
N SER A 75 -20.89 -13.61 10.63
CA SER A 75 -20.97 -12.93 11.93
C SER A 75 -19.98 -11.79 12.08
N THR A 76 -18.99 -11.68 11.17
CA THR A 76 -17.94 -10.68 11.24
C THR A 76 -18.10 -9.55 10.23
N VAL A 77 -19.20 -9.50 9.47
CA VAL A 77 -19.40 -8.49 8.41
C VAL A 77 -19.25 -7.07 8.95
N GLU A 78 -19.91 -6.76 10.05
CA GLU A 78 -19.83 -5.42 10.64
C GLU A 78 -18.43 -5.10 11.16
N ALA A 79 -17.79 -6.07 11.81
CA ALA A 79 -16.43 -5.90 12.31
C ALA A 79 -15.45 -5.66 11.17
N ARG A 80 -15.59 -6.38 10.05
CA ARG A 80 -14.76 -6.18 8.86
C ARG A 80 -14.98 -4.81 8.24
N LYS A 81 -16.23 -4.39 8.14
CA LYS A 81 -16.58 -3.06 7.62
C LYS A 81 -15.95 -1.96 8.47
N LYS A 82 -16.06 -2.08 9.78
CA LYS A 82 -15.49 -1.10 10.71
C LYS A 82 -13.98 -1.01 10.55
N LEU A 83 -13.31 -2.14 10.42
CA LEU A 83 -11.88 -2.20 10.22
C LEU A 83 -11.46 -1.46 8.93
N LEU A 84 -12.20 -1.68 7.84
CA LEU A 84 -11.94 -1.01 6.56
C LEU A 84 -12.22 0.49 6.65
N GLU A 85 -13.27 0.89 7.34
CA GLU A 85 -13.59 2.31 7.56
C GLU A 85 -12.47 3.03 8.33
N GLU A 86 -11.93 2.38 9.36
CA GLU A 86 -10.80 2.93 10.12
C GLU A 86 -9.57 3.12 9.24
N GLN A 87 -9.29 2.17 8.35
CA GLN A 87 -8.18 2.30 7.41
C GLN A 87 -8.41 3.40 6.38
N ARG A 88 -9.65 3.55 5.92
CA ARG A 88 -10.02 4.65 5.02
C ARG A 88 -9.72 6.01 5.67
N GLU A 89 -10.11 6.19 6.92
CA GLU A 89 -9.86 7.45 7.64
C GLU A 89 -8.35 7.74 7.75
N LYS A 90 -7.55 6.74 8.04
CA LYS A 90 -6.09 6.89 8.09
C LYS A 90 -5.51 7.28 6.73
N LEU A 91 -6.01 6.67 5.65
CA LEU A 91 -5.55 7.00 4.30
C LEU A 91 -5.98 8.41 3.88
N LEU A 92 -7.18 8.85 4.26
CA LEU A 92 -7.63 10.22 3.99
C LEU A 92 -6.73 11.25 4.70
N GLU A 93 -6.31 10.96 5.93
CA GLU A 93 -5.38 11.82 6.66
C GLU A 93 -4.01 11.88 5.96
N LYS A 94 -3.49 10.74 5.52
CA LYS A 94 -2.24 10.69 4.75
C LYS A 94 -2.36 11.48 3.44
N GLN A 95 -3.48 11.35 2.75
CA GLN A 95 -3.74 12.08 1.52
C GLN A 95 -3.70 13.58 1.74
N LYS A 96 -4.35 14.04 2.81
CA LYS A 96 -4.33 15.46 3.21
C LYS A 96 -2.91 15.95 3.45
N ASN A 97 -2.13 15.19 4.22
CA ASN A 97 -0.75 15.54 4.53
C ASN A 97 0.13 15.61 3.28
N ILE A 98 -0.06 14.66 2.36
CA ILE A 98 0.66 14.65 1.08
C ILE A 98 0.29 15.88 0.25
N THR A 99 -0.98 16.24 0.18
CA THR A 99 -1.45 17.41 -0.54
C THR A 99 -0.81 18.68 0.01
N GLU A 100 -0.76 18.83 1.31
CA GLU A 100 -0.12 19.98 1.96
C GLU A 100 1.38 20.04 1.66
N THR A 101 2.04 18.89 1.66
CA THR A 101 3.47 18.81 1.31
C THR A 101 3.73 19.20 -0.14
N LEU A 102 2.87 18.74 -1.05
CA LEU A 102 2.97 19.10 -2.47
C LEU A 102 2.80 20.60 -2.67
N GLU A 103 1.87 21.22 -1.96
CA GLU A 103 1.68 22.67 -2.01
C GLU A 103 2.94 23.43 -1.58
N ARG A 104 3.59 22.96 -0.52
CA ARG A 104 4.86 23.54 -0.07
C ARG A 104 5.97 23.38 -1.08
N LEU A 105 6.08 22.19 -1.68
CA LEU A 105 7.07 21.92 -2.71
C LEU A 105 6.84 22.79 -3.94
N ASN A 106 5.61 22.90 -4.39
CA ASN A 106 5.26 23.72 -5.55
C ASN A 106 5.59 25.19 -5.30
N TYR A 107 5.28 25.70 -4.13
CA TYR A 107 5.62 27.07 -3.75
C TYR A 107 7.15 27.28 -3.79
N LYS A 108 7.91 26.38 -3.21
CA LYS A 108 9.38 26.45 -3.21
C LYS A 108 9.95 26.40 -4.63
N ILE A 109 9.40 25.54 -5.47
CA ILE A 109 9.81 25.42 -6.88
C ILE A 109 9.55 26.73 -7.62
N GLU A 110 8.40 27.36 -7.41
CA GLU A 110 8.08 28.66 -8.02
C GLU A 110 9.09 29.73 -7.61
N LEU A 111 9.51 29.74 -6.34
CA LEU A 111 10.55 30.66 -5.89
C LEU A 111 11.88 30.42 -6.60
N TYR A 112 12.26 29.17 -6.79
CA TYR A 112 13.48 28.82 -7.54
C TYR A 112 13.37 29.20 -9.01
N ASP A 113 12.19 29.06 -9.62
CA ASP A 113 11.96 29.51 -10.99
C ASP A 113 12.19 31.00 -11.10
N GLU A 114 11.75 31.79 -10.13
CA GLU A 114 12.00 33.24 -10.09
C GLU A 114 13.49 33.55 -9.95
N ILE A 115 14.24 32.77 -9.19
CA ILE A 115 15.70 32.92 -9.02
C ILE A 115 16.40 32.63 -10.34
N VAL A 116 16.04 31.54 -11.00
CA VAL A 116 16.60 31.15 -12.31
C VAL A 116 16.34 32.22 -13.35
N ASP A 117 15.16 32.84 -13.32
CA ASP A 117 14.79 33.93 -14.25
C ASP A 117 15.41 35.27 -13.87
N GLY A 118 16.17 35.35 -12.79
CA GLY A 118 16.80 36.57 -12.33
C GLY A 118 15.85 37.55 -11.64
N LYS A 119 14.64 37.13 -11.32
CA LYS A 119 13.61 37.97 -10.66
C LYS A 119 13.74 38.02 -9.15
N ARG A 120 14.51 37.11 -8.57
CA ARG A 120 14.70 36.95 -7.12
C ARG A 120 16.12 36.51 -6.83
N LYS A 121 16.65 36.93 -5.69
CA LYS A 121 17.96 36.49 -5.20
C LYS A 121 17.88 35.06 -4.67
N ASP A 122 18.99 34.32 -4.84
CA ASP A 122 19.14 32.96 -4.30
C ASP A 122 18.96 32.97 -2.79
N PHE A 123 18.34 31.94 -2.25
CA PHE A 123 18.15 31.72 -0.82
C PHE A 123 19.47 31.60 -0.08
N THR A 124 20.52 31.13 -0.71
CA THR A 124 21.84 31.00 -0.09
C THR A 124 22.45 32.35 0.29
N GLU A 125 21.96 33.45 -0.28
CA GLU A 125 22.39 34.81 0.06
C GLU A 125 21.75 35.27 1.37
N ASN A 126 20.71 34.57 1.84
CA ASN A 126 20.04 34.84 3.11
C ASN A 126 19.69 33.51 3.78
N VAL A 127 20.58 33.06 4.68
CA VAL A 127 20.51 31.76 5.34
C VAL A 127 19.18 31.54 6.08
N ARG A 128 18.60 32.59 6.68
CA ARG A 128 17.33 32.46 7.43
C ARG A 128 16.17 32.10 6.51
N VAL A 129 16.17 32.61 5.29
CA VAL A 129 15.13 32.32 4.31
C VAL A 129 15.27 30.92 3.75
N SER A 130 16.50 30.43 3.57
CA SER A 130 16.74 29.10 3.02
C SER A 130 16.19 27.97 3.87
N MET A 131 16.00 28.20 5.16
CA MET A 131 15.45 27.21 6.09
C MET A 131 13.92 27.13 6.04
N MET A 132 13.29 28.05 5.40
CA MET A 132 11.83 28.10 5.25
C MET A 132 11.39 27.23 4.07
#